data_01eada03f29561134ce7e7c779094dd1
#
_entry.id   01eada03f29561134ce7e7c779094dd1
#
_cell.length_a   1.000
_cell.length_b   1.000
_cell.length_c   1.000
_cell.angle_alpha   90.00
_cell.angle_beta   90.00
_cell.angle_gamma   90.00
#
_symmetry.space_group_name_H-M   'P 1'
#
loop_
_entity.id
_entity.type
_entity.pdbx_description
1 polymer ?
#
loop_
_entity_poly.entity_id
_entity_poly.type
_entity_poly.pdbx_seq_one_letter_code
_entity_poly.pdbx_strand_id
1 'polypeptide(L)'
;MEKVIIQDQDFKEKMKNLVEPYLAIRKRELWPEREPERKIHCVKYHADNPKAVVMISHGYTETAEKYKEIIYYFLKAGYHVYMPEHCGHGYSYRLTDDLSLVYVDTYKRYVEDFLFVSRIAREENPELPMFLYGHSMGGGIAAAVAAQSGDLFRKVVLS
;
A
#
# COMPACT_ATOMS: atom_id res chain seq x y z
N MET A 1 -21.94 16.08 5.56
CA MET A 1 -20.69 15.30 5.38
C MET A 1 -19.53 16.24 5.68
N GLU A 2 -18.83 16.00 6.78
CA GLU A 2 -17.68 16.79 7.17
C GLU A 2 -16.61 16.67 6.07
N LYS A 3 -15.99 17.79 5.63
CA LYS A 3 -14.93 17.76 4.63
C LYS A 3 -13.73 17.03 5.24
N VAL A 4 -13.53 15.78 4.84
CA VAL A 4 -12.42 14.95 5.31
C VAL A 4 -11.08 15.42 4.73
N ILE A 5 -11.11 16.12 3.58
CA ILE A 5 -9.92 16.57 2.86
C ILE A 5 -9.24 17.72 3.62
N ILE A 6 -7.97 17.53 3.96
CA ILE A 6 -7.12 18.51 4.63
C ILE A 6 -6.73 19.59 3.63
N GLN A 7 -6.84 20.87 4.04
CA GLN A 7 -6.45 22.00 3.21
C GLN A 7 -4.97 22.31 3.43
N ASP A 8 -4.27 22.83 2.41
CA ASP A 8 -2.84 23.10 2.44
C ASP A 8 -2.41 23.97 3.63
N GLN A 9 -3.19 24.99 3.95
CA GLN A 9 -2.94 25.90 5.06
C GLN A 9 -2.89 25.23 6.43
N ASP A 10 -3.63 24.12 6.60
CA ASP A 10 -3.75 23.38 7.87
C ASP A 10 -2.94 22.08 7.85
N PHE A 11 -2.24 21.79 6.74
CA PHE A 11 -1.66 20.47 6.47
C PHE A 11 -0.75 19.98 7.60
N LYS A 12 0.26 20.74 7.96
CA LYS A 12 1.25 20.34 8.98
C LYS A 12 0.61 20.09 10.34
N GLU A 13 -0.31 20.95 10.74
CA GLU A 13 -0.99 20.83 12.03
C GLU A 13 -1.90 19.61 12.05
N LYS A 14 -2.71 19.43 11.02
CA LYS A 14 -3.64 18.29 10.93
C LYS A 14 -2.93 16.95 10.75
N MET A 15 -1.83 16.92 9.99
CA MET A 15 -1.02 15.71 9.90
C MET A 15 -0.53 15.28 11.28
N LYS A 16 0.08 16.19 12.04
CA LYS A 16 0.64 15.90 13.36
C LYS A 16 -0.42 15.59 14.42
N ASN A 17 -1.50 16.37 14.47
CA ASN A 17 -2.45 16.33 15.57
C ASN A 17 -3.67 15.43 15.30
N LEU A 18 -3.95 15.08 14.06
CA LEU A 18 -5.11 14.30 13.66
C LEU A 18 -4.73 13.01 12.93
N VAL A 19 -3.98 13.11 11.83
CA VAL A 19 -3.69 11.97 10.95
C VAL A 19 -2.75 10.97 11.62
N GLU A 20 -1.59 11.41 12.06
CA GLU A 20 -0.59 10.51 12.64
C GLU A 20 -1.09 9.78 13.90
N PRO A 21 -1.74 10.42 14.87
CA PRO A 21 -2.33 9.70 16.01
C PRO A 21 -3.43 8.72 15.60
N TYR A 22 -4.27 9.10 14.63
CA TYR A 22 -5.33 8.23 14.11
C TYR A 22 -4.77 6.97 13.45
N LEU A 23 -3.68 7.11 12.68
CA LEU A 23 -3.01 6.00 12.01
C LEU A 23 -2.25 5.11 13.00
N ALA A 24 -1.58 5.70 13.99
CA ALA A 24 -0.71 4.98 14.92
C ALA A 24 -1.43 3.83 15.65
N ILE A 25 -2.67 4.05 16.10
CA ILE A 25 -3.46 3.03 16.81
C ILE A 25 -4.05 1.95 15.88
N ARG A 26 -4.06 2.18 14.56
CA ARG A 26 -4.64 1.30 13.54
C ARG A 26 -3.60 0.56 12.70
N LYS A 27 -2.33 0.97 12.81
CA LYS A 27 -1.21 0.40 12.05
C LYS A 27 -0.85 -1.00 12.57
N ARG A 28 -0.58 -1.89 11.63
CA ARG A 28 0.11 -3.16 11.83
C ARG A 28 1.15 -3.30 10.74
N GLU A 29 2.18 -4.08 11.00
CA GLU A 29 3.24 -4.37 10.03
C GLU A 29 3.26 -5.87 9.75
N LEU A 30 3.34 -6.22 8.48
CA LEU A 30 3.49 -7.57 7.99
C LEU A 30 4.86 -7.69 7.32
N TRP A 31 5.45 -8.87 7.43
CA TRP A 31 6.76 -9.17 6.86
C TRP A 31 6.73 -10.51 6.09
N PRO A 32 5.81 -10.69 5.13
CA PRO A 32 5.73 -11.93 4.38
C PRO A 32 6.95 -12.14 3.49
N GLU A 33 7.29 -13.41 3.27
CA GLU A 33 8.37 -13.85 2.41
C GLU A 33 7.80 -14.65 1.24
N ARG A 34 7.90 -14.14 0.02
CA ARG A 34 7.60 -14.92 -1.19
C ARG A 34 8.77 -15.83 -1.57
N GLU A 35 9.98 -15.37 -1.34
CA GLU A 35 11.22 -16.11 -1.50
C GLU A 35 11.98 -16.13 -0.15
N PRO A 36 12.73 -17.20 0.17
CA PRO A 36 13.49 -17.28 1.42
C PRO A 36 14.37 -16.04 1.66
N GLU A 37 14.35 -15.52 2.89
CA GLU A 37 15.14 -14.37 3.35
C GLU A 37 14.79 -13.02 2.67
N ARG A 38 13.75 -12.98 1.82
CA ARG A 38 13.30 -11.78 1.12
C ARG A 38 12.00 -11.27 1.71
N LYS A 39 12.10 -10.59 2.85
CA LYS A 39 10.96 -10.02 3.56
C LYS A 39 10.40 -8.80 2.83
N ILE A 40 9.11 -8.84 2.54
CA ILE A 40 8.37 -7.71 2.01
C ILE A 40 7.78 -6.95 3.19
N HIS A 41 8.22 -5.72 3.42
CA HIS A 41 7.57 -4.88 4.42
C HIS A 41 6.22 -4.42 3.87
N CYS A 42 5.16 -4.66 4.62
CA CYS A 42 3.82 -4.19 4.28
C CYS A 42 3.19 -3.51 5.49
N VAL A 43 2.83 -2.24 5.35
CA VAL A 43 1.97 -1.60 6.35
C VAL A 43 0.52 -1.93 6.09
N LYS A 44 -0.19 -2.25 7.16
CA LYS A 44 -1.60 -2.60 7.15
C LYS A 44 -2.35 -1.72 8.14
N TYR A 45 -3.48 -1.18 7.74
CA TYR A 45 -4.32 -0.34 8.59
C TYR A 45 -5.75 -0.84 8.60
N HIS A 46 -6.37 -0.82 9.78
CA HIS A 46 -7.74 -1.28 9.98
C HIS A 46 -8.71 -0.11 10.10
N ALA A 47 -9.75 -0.12 9.28
CA ALA A 47 -10.92 0.76 9.46
C ALA A 47 -11.86 0.20 10.55
N ASP A 48 -12.58 1.07 11.23
CA ASP A 48 -13.47 0.66 12.34
C ASP A 48 -14.67 -0.18 11.85
N ASN A 49 -15.29 0.19 10.73
CA ASN A 49 -16.40 -0.54 10.11
C ASN A 49 -16.07 -0.80 8.65
N PRO A 50 -15.27 -1.83 8.35
CA PRO A 50 -14.75 -2.04 7.02
C PRO A 50 -15.83 -2.46 6.03
N LYS A 51 -15.84 -1.86 4.86
CA LYS A 51 -16.71 -2.22 3.73
C LYS A 51 -15.94 -2.62 2.48
N ALA A 52 -14.61 -2.44 2.50
CA ALA A 52 -13.72 -2.80 1.41
C ALA A 52 -12.26 -2.84 1.87
N VAL A 53 -11.40 -3.37 1.02
CA VAL A 53 -9.95 -3.33 1.14
C VAL A 53 -9.39 -2.52 -0.02
N VAL A 54 -8.39 -1.67 0.22
CA VAL A 54 -7.58 -1.06 -0.82
C VAL A 54 -6.13 -1.49 -0.70
N MET A 55 -5.58 -1.99 -1.80
CA MET A 55 -4.15 -2.23 -1.98
C MET A 55 -3.53 -0.99 -2.61
N ILE A 56 -2.41 -0.51 -2.06
CA ILE A 56 -1.69 0.66 -2.59
C ILE A 56 -0.34 0.20 -3.15
N SER A 57 -0.09 0.53 -4.43
CA SER A 57 1.20 0.35 -5.11
C SER A 57 1.85 1.72 -5.30
N HIS A 58 2.96 1.95 -4.59
CA HIS A 58 3.63 3.25 -4.54
C HIS A 58 4.56 3.51 -5.74
N GLY A 59 4.94 4.79 -5.93
CA GLY A 59 5.84 5.22 -6.97
C GLY A 59 7.32 4.93 -6.66
N TYR A 60 8.17 5.25 -7.64
CA TYR A 60 9.62 5.10 -7.54
C TYR A 60 10.18 5.98 -6.41
N THR A 61 11.09 5.42 -5.61
CA THR A 61 11.72 6.06 -4.43
C THR A 61 10.76 6.53 -3.33
N GLU A 62 9.54 6.01 -3.32
CA GLU A 62 8.55 6.31 -2.29
C GLU A 62 8.50 5.21 -1.22
N THR A 63 7.89 5.54 -0.10
CA THR A 63 7.64 4.64 1.03
C THR A 63 6.24 4.88 1.59
N ALA A 64 5.78 4.02 2.50
CA ALA A 64 4.49 4.16 3.16
C ALA A 64 4.32 5.49 3.91
N GLU A 65 5.42 6.10 4.35
CA GLU A 65 5.40 7.38 5.07
C GLU A 65 4.78 8.52 4.23
N LYS A 66 5.02 8.52 2.91
CA LYS A 66 4.47 9.52 1.99
C LYS A 66 2.95 9.41 1.83
N TYR A 67 2.39 8.25 2.11
CA TYR A 67 0.98 7.94 1.85
C TYR A 67 0.06 8.11 3.07
N LYS A 68 0.56 8.61 4.21
CA LYS A 68 -0.21 8.75 5.45
C LYS A 68 -1.54 9.48 5.25
N GLU A 69 -1.55 10.58 4.48
CA GLU A 69 -2.75 11.36 4.23
C GLU A 69 -3.81 10.57 3.44
N ILE A 70 -3.41 9.95 2.32
CA ILE A 70 -4.35 9.17 1.50
C ILE A 70 -4.83 7.91 2.24
N ILE A 71 -3.96 7.29 3.04
CA ILE A 71 -4.34 6.17 3.92
C ILE A 71 -5.41 6.63 4.92
N TYR A 72 -5.24 7.79 5.53
CA TYR A 72 -6.24 8.37 6.42
C TYR A 72 -7.59 8.54 5.72
N TYR A 73 -7.61 9.04 4.49
CA TYR A 73 -8.85 9.20 3.73
C TYR A 73 -9.53 7.86 3.41
N PHE A 74 -8.78 6.85 3.03
CA PHE A 74 -9.32 5.51 2.81
C PHE A 74 -9.92 4.91 4.10
N LEU A 75 -9.24 5.06 5.22
CA LEU A 75 -9.75 4.57 6.50
C LEU A 75 -11.04 5.30 6.91
N LYS A 76 -11.09 6.63 6.74
CA LYS A 76 -12.30 7.42 7.00
C LYS A 76 -13.46 7.06 6.05
N ALA A 77 -13.13 6.59 4.87
CA ALA A 77 -14.11 6.04 3.92
C ALA A 77 -14.52 4.58 4.24
N GLY A 78 -13.97 3.97 5.28
CA GLY A 78 -14.28 2.59 5.68
C GLY A 78 -13.53 1.52 4.88
N TYR A 79 -12.32 1.81 4.44
CA TYR A 79 -11.49 0.83 3.73
C TYR A 79 -10.31 0.41 4.59
N HIS A 80 -10.11 -0.91 4.74
CA HIS A 80 -8.81 -1.43 5.17
C HIS A 80 -7.76 -1.09 4.12
N VAL A 81 -6.55 -0.78 4.56
CA VAL A 81 -5.45 -0.44 3.65
C VAL A 81 -4.32 -1.43 3.83
N TYR A 82 -3.82 -1.96 2.73
CA TYR A 82 -2.56 -2.71 2.66
C TYR A 82 -1.64 -2.02 1.67
N MET A 83 -0.44 -1.75 2.11
CA MET A 83 0.57 -1.10 1.28
C MET A 83 1.90 -1.82 1.44
N PRO A 84 2.20 -2.81 0.57
CA PRO A 84 3.53 -3.38 0.50
C PRO A 84 4.52 -2.36 -0.09
N GLU A 85 5.70 -2.29 0.48
CA GLU A 85 6.83 -1.57 -0.10
C GLU A 85 7.53 -2.47 -1.12
N HIS A 86 7.77 -1.95 -2.31
CA HIS A 86 8.39 -2.72 -3.38
C HIS A 86 9.85 -3.08 -3.06
N CYS A 87 10.35 -4.17 -3.64
CA CYS A 87 11.78 -4.52 -3.59
C CYS A 87 12.66 -3.29 -3.82
N GLY A 88 13.68 -3.10 -3.00
CA GLY A 88 14.56 -1.94 -3.08
C GLY A 88 14.03 -0.66 -2.45
N HIS A 89 12.82 -0.66 -1.88
CA HIS A 89 12.19 0.51 -1.26
C HIS A 89 11.89 0.27 0.21
N GLY A 90 11.87 1.35 0.97
CA GLY A 90 11.53 1.35 2.38
C GLY A 90 12.30 0.28 3.17
N TYR A 91 11.58 -0.52 3.91
CA TYR A 91 12.11 -1.62 4.71
C TYR A 91 12.03 -2.99 4.03
N SER A 92 11.51 -3.07 2.80
CA SER A 92 11.52 -4.32 2.03
C SER A 92 12.94 -4.74 1.65
N TYR A 93 13.09 -6.03 1.38
CA TYR A 93 14.38 -6.60 0.97
C TYR A 93 15.00 -5.87 -0.24
N ARG A 94 16.32 -5.97 -0.36
CA ARG A 94 17.10 -5.40 -1.45
C ARG A 94 17.90 -6.50 -2.14
N LEU A 95 18.20 -6.30 -3.42
CA LEU A 95 19.05 -7.17 -4.23
C LEU A 95 20.49 -6.64 -4.34
N THR A 96 20.83 -5.62 -3.57
CA THR A 96 22.16 -4.98 -3.50
C THR A 96 22.46 -4.58 -2.06
N ASP A 97 23.74 -4.62 -1.69
CA ASP A 97 24.21 -4.17 -0.38
C ASP A 97 24.29 -2.64 -0.27
N ASP A 98 24.26 -1.94 -1.41
CA ASP A 98 24.22 -0.48 -1.43
C ASP A 98 22.79 0.02 -1.24
N LEU A 99 22.51 0.52 -0.04
CA LEU A 99 21.18 0.99 0.35
C LEU A 99 20.75 2.30 -0.36
N SER A 100 21.68 2.99 -1.03
CA SER A 100 21.36 4.17 -1.83
C SER A 100 20.77 3.85 -3.19
N LEU A 101 20.92 2.60 -3.62
CA LEU A 101 20.44 2.12 -4.91
C LEU A 101 19.07 1.47 -4.80
N VAL A 102 18.19 1.85 -5.72
CA VAL A 102 16.98 1.10 -6.01
C VAL A 102 17.28 0.20 -7.21
N TYR A 103 17.52 -1.08 -6.94
CA TYR A 103 17.81 -2.07 -7.97
C TYR A 103 16.80 -3.19 -7.95
N VAL A 104 16.36 -3.60 -9.12
CA VAL A 104 15.51 -4.77 -9.35
C VAL A 104 16.02 -5.51 -10.61
N ASP A 105 16.11 -6.82 -10.52
CA ASP A 105 16.57 -7.68 -11.61
C ASP A 105 15.54 -7.76 -12.76
N THR A 106 14.26 -7.72 -12.42
CA THR A 106 13.17 -7.75 -13.39
C THR A 106 11.92 -7.06 -12.81
N TYR A 107 11.17 -6.36 -13.66
CA TYR A 107 9.89 -5.74 -13.26
C TYR A 107 8.86 -6.79 -12.78
N LYS A 108 8.98 -8.03 -13.24
CA LYS A 108 8.09 -9.14 -12.80
C LYS A 108 8.17 -9.37 -11.31
N ARG A 109 9.32 -9.13 -10.70
CA ARG A 109 9.49 -9.22 -9.24
C ARG A 109 8.52 -8.31 -8.49
N TYR A 110 8.40 -7.05 -8.92
CA TYR A 110 7.42 -6.12 -8.35
C TYR A 110 5.99 -6.64 -8.44
N VAL A 111 5.63 -7.17 -9.61
CA VAL A 111 4.28 -7.68 -9.86
C VAL A 111 3.99 -8.91 -9.00
N GLU A 112 4.91 -9.85 -8.95
CA GLU A 112 4.77 -11.11 -8.20
C GLU A 112 4.72 -10.88 -6.69
N ASP A 113 5.60 -10.01 -6.16
CA ASP A 113 5.59 -9.64 -4.75
C ASP A 113 4.29 -8.94 -4.36
N PHE A 114 3.81 -8.01 -5.20
CA PHE A 114 2.55 -7.31 -4.96
C PHE A 114 1.36 -8.27 -5.00
N LEU A 115 1.30 -9.17 -5.97
CA LEU A 115 0.26 -10.20 -6.06
C LEU A 115 0.28 -11.14 -4.84
N PHE A 116 1.46 -11.53 -4.39
CA PHE A 116 1.61 -12.37 -3.21
C PHE A 116 0.99 -11.73 -1.97
N VAL A 117 1.32 -10.44 -1.69
CA VAL A 117 0.71 -9.70 -0.57
C VAL A 117 -0.77 -9.46 -0.78
N SER A 118 -1.21 -9.25 -2.03
CA SER A 118 -2.64 -9.07 -2.33
C SER A 118 -3.47 -10.32 -2.04
N ARG A 119 -2.89 -11.50 -2.25
CA ARG A 119 -3.55 -12.78 -1.88
C ARG A 119 -3.67 -12.92 -0.36
N ILE A 120 -2.64 -12.54 0.41
CA ILE A 120 -2.71 -12.50 1.87
C ILE A 120 -3.85 -11.56 2.30
N ALA A 121 -3.92 -10.37 1.74
CA ALA A 121 -4.99 -9.42 2.04
C ALA A 121 -6.39 -9.99 1.71
N ARG A 122 -6.52 -10.75 0.61
CA ARG A 122 -7.76 -11.44 0.23
C ARG A 122 -8.13 -12.53 1.24
N GLU A 123 -7.18 -13.35 1.65
CA GLU A 123 -7.39 -14.43 2.63
C GLU A 123 -7.83 -13.88 3.99
N GLU A 124 -7.25 -12.77 4.42
CA GLU A 124 -7.64 -12.09 5.66
C GLU A 124 -9.01 -11.39 5.58
N ASN A 125 -9.51 -11.10 4.37
CA ASN A 125 -10.74 -10.34 4.15
C ASN A 125 -11.59 -10.98 3.03
N PRO A 126 -12.03 -12.24 3.17
CA PRO A 126 -12.66 -12.99 2.08
C PRO A 126 -13.97 -12.37 1.58
N GLU A 127 -14.74 -11.73 2.47
CA GLU A 127 -16.04 -11.16 2.16
C GLU A 127 -16.00 -9.70 1.66
N LEU A 128 -14.86 -9.02 1.80
CA LEU A 128 -14.75 -7.62 1.42
C LEU A 128 -14.28 -7.46 -0.02
N PRO A 129 -14.90 -6.57 -0.82
CA PRO A 129 -14.38 -6.24 -2.14
C PRO A 129 -13.00 -5.58 -2.01
N MET A 130 -12.09 -5.94 -2.91
CA MET A 130 -10.76 -5.35 -2.98
C MET A 130 -10.65 -4.38 -4.15
N PHE A 131 -9.94 -3.28 -3.89
CA PHE A 131 -9.59 -2.26 -4.87
C PHE A 131 -8.07 -2.11 -4.93
N LEU A 132 -7.56 -1.67 -6.09
CA LEU A 132 -6.15 -1.42 -6.30
C LEU A 132 -5.95 0.05 -6.70
N TYR A 133 -5.10 0.75 -5.97
CA TYR A 133 -4.65 2.10 -6.30
C TYR A 133 -3.15 2.07 -6.59
N GLY A 134 -2.74 2.51 -7.77
CA GLY A 134 -1.35 2.59 -8.18
C GLY A 134 -0.96 4.00 -8.58
N HIS A 135 0.17 4.51 -8.06
CA HIS A 135 0.70 5.82 -8.38
C HIS A 135 2.04 5.73 -9.12
N SER A 136 2.19 6.48 -10.22
CA SER A 136 3.45 6.57 -10.99
C SER A 136 3.97 5.18 -11.40
N MET A 137 5.21 4.78 -11.01
CA MET A 137 5.73 3.43 -11.20
C MET A 137 4.75 2.37 -10.67
N GLY A 138 4.16 2.61 -9.51
CA GLY A 138 3.14 1.73 -8.93
C GLY A 138 1.88 1.62 -9.79
N GLY A 139 1.57 2.61 -10.61
CA GLY A 139 0.50 2.55 -11.62
C GLY A 139 0.83 1.53 -12.71
N GLY A 140 2.07 1.50 -13.20
CA GLY A 140 2.53 0.47 -14.15
C GLY A 140 2.49 -0.94 -13.54
N ILE A 141 2.92 -1.09 -12.28
CA ILE A 141 2.85 -2.36 -11.55
C ILE A 141 1.38 -2.78 -11.39
N ALA A 142 0.50 -1.86 -10.96
CA ALA A 142 -0.93 -2.13 -10.80
C ALA A 142 -1.61 -2.56 -12.11
N ALA A 143 -1.24 -1.96 -13.24
CA ALA A 143 -1.72 -2.37 -14.55
C ALA A 143 -1.30 -3.81 -14.90
N ALA A 144 -0.03 -4.16 -14.66
CA ALA A 144 0.49 -5.52 -14.88
C ALA A 144 -0.15 -6.55 -13.94
N VAL A 145 -0.38 -6.19 -12.68
CA VAL A 145 -1.12 -7.00 -11.68
C VAL A 145 -2.55 -7.25 -12.15
N ALA A 146 -3.25 -6.22 -12.60
CA ALA A 146 -4.62 -6.33 -13.10
C ALA A 146 -4.72 -7.21 -14.36
N ALA A 147 -3.71 -7.14 -15.23
CA ALA A 147 -3.65 -8.00 -16.42
C ALA A 147 -3.46 -9.48 -16.08
N GLN A 148 -2.77 -9.81 -14.98
CA GLN A 148 -2.53 -11.19 -14.56
C GLN A 148 -3.61 -11.75 -13.64
N SER A 149 -4.25 -10.93 -12.82
CA SER A 149 -5.19 -11.35 -11.77
C SER A 149 -6.27 -10.29 -11.54
N GLY A 150 -6.91 -9.86 -12.64
CA GLY A 150 -7.94 -8.82 -12.61
C GLY A 150 -9.19 -9.19 -11.81
N ASP A 151 -9.46 -10.49 -11.65
CA ASP A 151 -10.52 -11.05 -10.82
C ASP A 151 -10.34 -10.80 -9.31
N LEU A 152 -9.10 -10.55 -8.89
CA LEU A 152 -8.78 -10.24 -7.49
C LEU A 152 -9.32 -8.86 -7.06
N PHE A 153 -9.44 -7.93 -8.01
CA PHE A 153 -9.79 -6.54 -7.75
C PHE A 153 -11.08 -6.13 -8.45
N ARG A 154 -11.99 -5.52 -7.70
CA ARG A 154 -13.25 -5.01 -8.26
C ARG A 154 -13.05 -3.80 -9.18
N LYS A 155 -12.07 -2.94 -8.85
CA LYS A 155 -11.65 -1.78 -9.67
C LYS A 155 -10.16 -1.51 -9.42
N VAL A 156 -9.54 -0.93 -10.44
CA VAL A 156 -8.16 -0.45 -10.41
C VAL A 156 -8.16 1.03 -10.76
N VAL A 157 -7.43 1.82 -9.98
CA VAL A 157 -7.24 3.26 -10.20
C VAL A 157 -5.75 3.49 -10.42
N LEU A 158 -5.42 4.11 -11.54
CA LEU A 158 -4.05 4.47 -11.93
C LEU A 158 -3.90 5.99 -11.90
N SER A 159 -2.83 6.47 -11.24
CA SER A 159 -2.53 7.88 -11.04
C SER A 159 -1.11 8.22 -11.47
#